data_359535c9fd43ace077acfc7adbb40bb7
#
_entry.id   359535c9fd43ace077acfc7adbb40bb7
#
_cell.length_a   1.000
_cell.length_b   1.000
_cell.length_c   1.000
_cell.angle_alpha   90.00
_cell.angle_beta   90.00
_cell.angle_gamma   90.00
#
_symmetry.space_group_name_H-M   'P 1'
#
loop_
_entity.id
_entity.type
_entity.pdbx_description
1 polymer ?
#
loop_
_entity_poly.entity_id
_entity_poly.type
_entity_poly.pdbx_seq_one_letter_code
_entity_poly.pdbx_strand_id
1 'polypeptide(L)'
;MAWLNRVSVRIFGLLPAWLSKWIVFWLKRKYVIGVVAVVPNDRGEFLFLHHTYRRKRPWRLPGGLKERGERPFDTVVREMREEANMTVRPIQVIAVSPSEITLDVAVLCRLVETGSFAPNAEIDAFQWVDPARAAFDIPGEQREFLEVAMKITQWRGDFQDGPDS
;
A
#
# COMPACT_ATOMS: atom_id res chain seq x y z
N MET A 1 -20.82 21.94 25.99
CA MET A 1 -20.35 21.48 24.64
C MET A 1 -21.29 20.48 23.96
N ALA A 2 -22.01 19.60 24.66
CA ALA A 2 -22.94 18.64 24.04
C ALA A 2 -24.18 19.24 23.35
N TRP A 3 -24.64 20.42 23.78
CA TRP A 3 -25.82 21.09 23.20
C TRP A 3 -25.53 21.70 21.82
N LEU A 4 -24.39 22.32 21.63
CA LEU A 4 -23.94 22.84 20.32
C LEU A 4 -23.84 21.76 19.25
N ASN A 5 -23.43 20.54 19.63
CA ASN A 5 -23.34 19.41 18.71
C ASN A 5 -24.72 18.92 18.22
N ARG A 6 -25.77 18.99 19.05
CA ARG A 6 -27.12 18.54 18.66
C ARG A 6 -27.83 19.54 17.73
N VAL A 7 -27.59 20.82 17.91
CA VAL A 7 -28.16 21.86 17.05
C VAL A 7 -27.49 21.85 15.67
N SER A 8 -26.15 21.72 15.64
CA SER A 8 -25.41 21.64 14.38
C SER A 8 -25.77 20.42 13.55
N VAL A 9 -25.98 19.25 14.17
CA VAL A 9 -26.41 18.01 13.48
C VAL A 9 -27.82 18.17 12.88
N ARG A 10 -28.76 18.80 13.61
CA ARG A 10 -30.11 19.05 13.07
C ARG A 10 -30.12 20.02 11.91
N ILE A 11 -29.35 21.10 11.99
CA ILE A 11 -29.21 22.07 10.89
C ILE A 11 -28.55 21.40 9.67
N PHE A 12 -27.52 20.57 9.90
CA PHE A 12 -26.85 19.83 8.83
C PHE A 12 -27.79 18.84 8.11
N GLY A 13 -28.72 18.22 8.85
CA GLY A 13 -29.75 17.33 8.31
C GLY A 13 -30.83 18.02 7.46
N LEU A 14 -31.00 19.34 7.59
CA LEU A 14 -31.93 20.15 6.79
C LEU A 14 -31.30 20.66 5.48
N LEU A 15 -29.97 20.54 5.32
CA LEU A 15 -29.28 20.99 4.13
C LEU A 15 -29.51 20.01 2.98
N PRO A 16 -29.69 20.52 1.74
CA PRO A 16 -29.68 19.66 0.56
C PRO A 16 -28.42 18.79 0.50
N ALA A 17 -28.57 17.54 0.05
CA ALA A 17 -27.47 16.56 0.03
C ALA A 17 -26.20 17.03 -0.73
N TRP A 18 -26.37 17.87 -1.76
CA TRP A 18 -25.26 18.44 -2.50
C TRP A 18 -24.49 19.47 -1.65
N LEU A 19 -25.17 20.30 -0.85
CA LEU A 19 -24.55 21.33 -0.02
C LEU A 19 -23.83 20.72 1.17
N SER A 20 -24.42 19.72 1.83
CA SER A 20 -23.77 18.98 2.93
C SER A 20 -22.49 18.28 2.45
N LYS A 21 -22.54 17.61 1.27
CA LYS A 21 -21.34 17.03 0.64
C LYS A 21 -20.27 18.06 0.32
N TRP A 22 -20.67 19.23 -0.15
CA TRP A 22 -19.75 20.33 -0.49
C TRP A 22 -19.07 20.89 0.75
N ILE A 23 -19.81 21.10 1.84
CA ILE A 23 -19.28 21.55 3.14
C ILE A 23 -18.28 20.53 3.69
N VAL A 24 -18.62 19.23 3.70
CA VAL A 24 -17.71 18.17 4.16
C VAL A 24 -16.45 18.12 3.27
N PHE A 25 -16.60 18.25 1.96
CA PHE A 25 -15.49 18.26 1.02
C PHE A 25 -14.47 19.37 1.32
N TRP A 26 -14.91 20.56 1.72
CA TRP A 26 -14.02 21.69 2.02
C TRP A 26 -13.47 21.67 3.45
N LEU A 27 -14.22 21.13 4.40
CA LEU A 27 -13.82 21.11 5.82
C LEU A 27 -12.92 19.93 6.19
N LYS A 28 -12.94 18.82 5.42
CA LYS A 28 -12.15 17.63 5.74
C LYS A 28 -10.84 17.61 4.98
N ARG A 29 -9.79 17.11 5.64
CA ARG A 29 -8.52 16.80 4.97
C ARG A 29 -8.77 15.76 3.89
N LYS A 30 -8.16 15.96 2.73
CA LYS A 30 -8.19 15.03 1.62
C LYS A 30 -6.91 14.25 1.63
N TYR A 31 -7.02 12.95 1.50
CA TYR A 31 -5.89 12.07 1.35
C TYR A 31 -5.89 11.51 -0.07
N VAL A 32 -4.72 11.42 -0.65
CA VAL A 32 -4.49 10.60 -1.84
C VAL A 32 -4.30 9.17 -1.35
N ILE A 33 -4.88 8.19 -2.04
CA ILE A 33 -4.73 6.80 -1.64
C ILE A 33 -3.51 6.24 -2.33
N GLY A 34 -2.50 5.88 -1.53
CA GLY A 34 -1.37 5.06 -1.93
C GLY A 34 -1.70 3.58 -1.71
N VAL A 35 -1.17 2.71 -2.56
CA VAL A 35 -1.27 1.26 -2.36
C VAL A 35 0.11 0.66 -2.47
N VAL A 36 0.49 -0.15 -1.49
CA VAL A 36 1.82 -0.73 -1.35
C VAL A 36 1.71 -2.25 -1.43
N ALA A 37 2.49 -2.87 -2.31
CA ALA A 37 2.61 -4.31 -2.40
C ALA A 37 3.64 -4.83 -1.38
N VAL A 38 3.22 -5.71 -0.51
CA VAL A 38 4.10 -6.44 0.42
C VAL A 38 4.25 -7.85 -0.13
N VAL A 39 5.39 -8.14 -0.73
CA VAL A 39 5.66 -9.38 -1.45
C VAL A 39 6.79 -10.14 -0.74
N PRO A 40 6.48 -11.17 0.07
CA PRO A 40 7.50 -12.05 0.65
C PRO A 40 7.93 -13.12 -0.36
N ASN A 41 9.16 -13.61 -0.21
CA ASN A 41 9.62 -14.85 -0.84
C ASN A 41 9.69 -16.00 0.19
N ASP A 42 10.05 -17.20 -0.27
CA ASP A 42 10.13 -18.41 0.56
C ASP A 42 11.24 -18.35 1.63
N ARG A 43 12.15 -17.38 1.55
CA ARG A 43 13.22 -17.15 2.53
C ARG A 43 12.83 -16.16 3.62
N GLY A 44 11.60 -15.59 3.56
CA GLY A 44 11.14 -14.53 4.46
C GLY A 44 11.71 -13.16 4.14
N GLU A 45 12.31 -13.00 2.95
CA GLU A 45 12.75 -11.71 2.45
C GLU A 45 11.61 -11.02 1.70
N PHE A 46 11.62 -9.69 1.65
CA PHE A 46 10.62 -8.89 0.98
C PHE A 46 11.21 -8.16 -0.23
N LEU A 47 10.40 -7.95 -1.25
CA LEU A 47 10.78 -7.24 -2.44
C LEU A 47 10.87 -5.74 -2.18
N PHE A 48 12.00 -5.13 -2.53
CA PHE A 48 12.21 -3.69 -2.55
C PHE A 48 12.63 -3.23 -3.94
N LEU A 49 12.16 -2.04 -4.34
CA LEU A 49 12.53 -1.37 -5.57
C LEU A 49 13.35 -0.13 -5.25
N HIS A 50 14.34 0.17 -6.11
CA HIS A 50 15.17 1.37 -6.02
C HIS A 50 14.60 2.47 -6.91
N HIS A 51 14.13 3.57 -6.28
CA HIS A 51 13.54 4.71 -6.97
C HIS A 51 14.60 5.76 -7.32
N THR A 52 14.83 6.01 -8.57
CA THR A 52 15.87 6.91 -9.11
C THR A 52 15.70 8.37 -8.67
N TYR A 53 14.45 8.82 -8.53
CA TYR A 53 14.10 10.21 -8.19
C TYR A 53 14.12 10.51 -6.68
N ARG A 54 14.28 9.49 -5.84
CA ARG A 54 14.30 9.65 -4.38
C ARG A 54 15.73 9.70 -3.86
N ARG A 55 16.21 10.90 -3.51
CA ARG A 55 17.57 11.08 -2.94
C ARG A 55 17.72 10.51 -1.52
N LYS A 56 16.65 10.54 -0.73
CA LYS A 56 16.62 9.97 0.62
C LYS A 56 15.72 8.75 0.60
N ARG A 57 16.21 7.62 1.13
CA ARG A 57 15.46 6.35 1.21
C ARG A 57 14.95 5.90 -0.16
N PRO A 58 15.86 5.65 -1.12
CA PRO A 58 15.46 5.24 -2.47
C PRO A 58 14.85 3.83 -2.51
N TRP A 59 15.23 2.97 -1.59
CA TRP A 59 14.70 1.62 -1.47
C TRP A 59 13.34 1.63 -0.76
N ARG A 60 12.32 1.18 -1.45
CA ARG A 60 10.94 1.13 -0.93
C ARG A 60 10.24 -0.14 -1.39
N LEU A 61 9.20 -0.51 -0.67
CA LEU A 61 8.24 -1.50 -1.14
C LEU A 61 7.58 -1.00 -2.42
N PRO A 62 7.30 -1.89 -3.41
CA PRO A 62 6.60 -1.54 -4.64
C PRO A 62 5.24 -0.91 -4.38
N GLY A 63 4.81 -0.01 -5.24
CA GLY A 63 3.48 0.55 -5.14
C GLY A 63 3.39 1.98 -5.63
N GLY A 64 2.15 2.44 -5.78
CA GLY A 64 1.88 3.75 -6.31
C GLY A 64 0.51 4.29 -5.93
N LEU A 65 0.07 5.30 -6.65
CA LEU A 65 -1.19 5.96 -6.38
C LEU A 65 -2.34 5.20 -7.04
N LYS A 66 -3.40 5.02 -6.27
CA LYS A 66 -4.63 4.43 -6.77
C LYS A 66 -5.30 5.34 -7.80
N GLU A 67 -5.58 4.83 -8.98
CA GLU A 67 -6.34 5.53 -9.99
C GLU A 67 -7.84 5.57 -9.70
N ARG A 68 -8.53 6.48 -10.39
CA ARG A 68 -9.99 6.63 -10.24
C ARG A 68 -10.71 5.36 -10.73
N GLY A 69 -11.50 4.77 -9.85
CA GLY A 69 -12.26 3.56 -10.15
C GLY A 69 -11.53 2.25 -9.86
N GLU A 70 -10.22 2.26 -9.67
CA GLU A 70 -9.48 1.06 -9.28
C GLU A 70 -9.85 0.59 -7.86
N ARG A 71 -9.66 -0.68 -7.60
CA ARG A 71 -9.60 -1.24 -6.25
C ARG A 71 -8.14 -1.35 -5.81
N PRO A 72 -7.81 -1.35 -4.51
CA PRO A 72 -6.42 -1.50 -4.06
C PRO A 72 -5.70 -2.73 -4.65
N PHE A 73 -6.42 -3.82 -4.87
CA PHE A 73 -5.88 -5.03 -5.47
C PHE A 73 -5.51 -4.85 -6.95
N ASP A 74 -6.31 -4.09 -7.69
CA ASP A 74 -6.03 -3.81 -9.11
C ASP A 74 -4.80 -2.90 -9.22
N THR A 75 -4.68 -1.92 -8.29
CA THR A 75 -3.53 -1.00 -8.23
C THR A 75 -2.21 -1.76 -8.02
N VAL A 76 -2.12 -2.67 -7.03
CA VAL A 76 -0.85 -3.40 -6.82
C VAL A 76 -0.48 -4.30 -8.00
N VAL A 77 -1.46 -4.89 -8.69
CA VAL A 77 -1.18 -5.71 -9.89
C VAL A 77 -0.64 -4.83 -11.02
N ARG A 78 -1.21 -3.64 -11.22
CA ARG A 78 -0.75 -2.68 -12.23
C ARG A 78 0.66 -2.18 -11.91
N GLU A 79 0.88 -1.65 -10.71
CA GLU A 79 2.17 -1.10 -10.28
C GLU A 79 3.29 -2.14 -10.35
N MET A 80 3.06 -3.36 -9.87
CA MET A 80 4.05 -4.44 -9.94
C MET A 80 4.45 -4.78 -11.38
N ARG A 81 3.51 -4.69 -12.32
CA ARG A 81 3.80 -4.91 -13.73
C ARG A 81 4.55 -3.73 -14.34
N GLU A 82 4.15 -2.50 -14.01
CA GLU A 82 4.76 -1.27 -14.56
C GLU A 82 6.16 -1.02 -13.98
N GLU A 83 6.34 -1.17 -12.66
CA GLU A 83 7.60 -0.89 -11.97
C GLU A 83 8.64 -2.00 -12.11
N ALA A 84 8.22 -3.27 -12.08
CA ALA A 84 9.14 -4.41 -11.98
C ALA A 84 8.95 -5.48 -13.05
N ASN A 85 7.95 -5.37 -13.91
CA ASN A 85 7.55 -6.42 -14.87
C ASN A 85 7.31 -7.77 -14.16
N MET A 86 6.69 -7.72 -12.99
CA MET A 86 6.34 -8.88 -12.17
C MET A 86 4.82 -9.03 -12.06
N THR A 87 4.36 -10.26 -12.10
CA THR A 87 2.95 -10.60 -11.88
C THR A 87 2.76 -11.06 -10.45
N VAL A 88 1.85 -10.43 -9.73
CA VAL A 88 1.50 -10.81 -8.36
C VAL A 88 0.02 -11.15 -8.24
N ARG A 89 -0.29 -12.00 -7.26
CA ARG A 89 -1.65 -12.28 -6.81
C ARG A 89 -1.87 -11.61 -5.45
N PRO A 90 -2.70 -10.57 -5.37
CA PRO A 90 -3.11 -9.97 -4.10
C PRO A 90 -3.85 -10.99 -3.22
N ILE A 91 -3.56 -11.01 -1.93
CA ILE A 91 -4.15 -11.95 -0.96
C ILE A 91 -5.12 -11.20 -0.06
N GLN A 92 -4.63 -10.16 0.64
CA GLN A 92 -5.44 -9.39 1.59
C GLN A 92 -4.80 -8.02 1.87
N VAL A 93 -5.62 -7.06 2.28
CA VAL A 93 -5.15 -5.83 2.92
C VAL A 93 -4.69 -6.18 4.33
N ILE A 94 -3.48 -5.79 4.69
CA ILE A 94 -2.86 -6.13 5.98
C ILE A 94 -2.72 -4.93 6.92
N ALA A 95 -2.63 -3.72 6.36
CA ALA A 95 -2.52 -2.50 7.16
C ALA A 95 -3.01 -1.29 6.35
N VAL A 96 -3.35 -0.23 7.06
CA VAL A 96 -3.64 1.09 6.50
C VAL A 96 -2.96 2.12 7.40
N SER A 97 -2.02 2.89 6.86
CA SER A 97 -1.28 3.90 7.62
C SER A 97 -1.42 5.28 6.99
N PRO A 98 -1.79 6.31 7.75
CA PRO A 98 -1.82 7.68 7.24
C PRO A 98 -0.40 8.27 7.19
N SER A 99 -0.10 8.98 6.11
CA SER A 99 1.04 9.87 6.02
C SER A 99 0.57 11.33 5.96
N GLU A 100 1.45 12.26 5.64
CA GLU A 100 1.08 13.69 5.61
C GLU A 100 -0.05 14.00 4.62
N ILE A 101 0.00 13.38 3.44
CA ILE A 101 -0.93 13.63 2.33
C ILE A 101 -1.55 12.35 1.75
N THR A 102 -1.01 11.17 2.10
CA THR A 102 -1.52 9.87 1.62
C THR A 102 -2.13 9.06 2.74
N LEU A 103 -3.04 8.19 2.37
CA LEU A 103 -3.51 7.06 3.15
C LEU A 103 -3.01 5.81 2.44
N ASP A 104 -1.95 5.21 2.96
CA ASP A 104 -1.31 4.07 2.32
C ASP A 104 -1.96 2.76 2.76
N VAL A 105 -2.38 1.97 1.78
CA VAL A 105 -3.03 0.66 1.94
C VAL A 105 -2.01 -0.41 1.59
N ALA A 106 -1.55 -1.17 2.58
CA ALA A 106 -0.63 -2.28 2.39
C ALA A 106 -1.37 -3.56 2.02
N VAL A 107 -0.99 -4.18 0.92
CA VAL A 107 -1.58 -5.41 0.39
C VAL A 107 -0.53 -6.51 0.41
N LEU A 108 -0.78 -7.59 1.14
CA LEU A 108 0.03 -8.81 1.06
C LEU A 108 -0.23 -9.48 -0.29
N CYS A 109 0.84 -9.77 -1.02
CA CYS A 109 0.78 -10.37 -2.34
C CYS A 109 1.67 -11.61 -2.42
N ARG A 110 1.30 -12.56 -3.26
CA ARG A 110 2.18 -13.66 -3.68
C ARG A 110 2.75 -13.34 -5.05
N LEU A 111 4.05 -13.52 -5.22
CA LEU A 111 4.68 -13.49 -6.54
C LEU A 111 4.21 -14.71 -7.35
N VAL A 112 3.73 -14.45 -8.57
CA VAL A 112 3.29 -15.50 -9.50
C VAL A 112 4.34 -15.72 -10.58
N GLU A 113 4.86 -14.62 -11.13
CA GLU A 113 5.80 -14.66 -12.23
C GLU A 113 6.76 -13.47 -12.16
N THR A 114 8.02 -13.73 -12.45
CA THR A 114 9.03 -12.69 -12.64
C THR A 114 9.34 -12.60 -14.13
N GLY A 115 8.90 -11.51 -14.76
CA GLY A 115 9.31 -11.19 -16.14
C GLY A 115 10.75 -10.69 -16.20
N SER A 116 11.22 -10.37 -17.39
CA SER A 116 12.52 -9.74 -17.56
C SER A 116 12.48 -8.33 -16.97
N PHE A 117 13.14 -8.11 -15.86
CA PHE A 117 13.29 -6.77 -15.30
C PHE A 117 14.16 -5.92 -16.24
N ALA A 118 13.65 -4.74 -16.60
CA ALA A 118 14.39 -3.74 -17.35
C ALA A 118 14.33 -2.42 -16.58
N PRO A 119 15.48 -1.83 -16.22
CA PRO A 119 15.51 -0.51 -15.60
C PRO A 119 14.74 0.51 -16.44
N ASN A 120 14.00 1.38 -15.78
CA ASN A 120 13.26 2.48 -16.41
C ASN A 120 13.61 3.83 -15.73
N ALA A 121 12.93 4.90 -16.11
CA ALA A 121 13.21 6.23 -15.58
C ALA A 121 12.93 6.36 -14.07
N GLU A 122 12.05 5.53 -13.51
CA GLU A 122 11.62 5.59 -12.13
C GLU A 122 12.28 4.53 -11.26
N ILE A 123 12.46 3.31 -11.79
CA ILE A 123 13.00 2.14 -11.06
C ILE A 123 14.19 1.59 -11.85
N ASP A 124 15.36 1.56 -11.23
CA ASP A 124 16.60 1.07 -11.85
C ASP A 124 17.13 -0.24 -11.27
N ALA A 125 16.63 -0.67 -10.09
CA ALA A 125 17.02 -1.93 -9.48
C ALA A 125 15.91 -2.48 -8.56
N PHE A 126 15.96 -3.78 -8.29
CA PHE A 126 15.19 -4.43 -7.24
C PHE A 126 16.07 -5.37 -6.42
N GLN A 127 15.66 -5.66 -5.20
CA GLN A 127 16.31 -6.66 -4.36
C GLN A 127 15.33 -7.31 -3.38
N TRP A 128 15.66 -8.52 -2.98
CA TRP A 128 15.02 -9.23 -1.88
C TRP A 128 15.80 -8.96 -0.61
N VAL A 129 15.11 -8.53 0.45
CA VAL A 129 15.74 -8.07 1.68
C VAL A 129 15.06 -8.64 2.90
N ASP A 130 15.85 -9.22 3.79
CA ASP A 130 15.43 -9.48 5.16
C ASP A 130 15.35 -8.13 5.91
N PRO A 131 14.17 -7.70 6.39
CA PRO A 131 14.02 -6.41 7.06
C PRO A 131 14.93 -6.22 8.27
N ALA A 132 15.31 -7.31 8.95
CA ALA A 132 16.21 -7.26 10.09
C ALA A 132 17.67 -7.01 9.70
N ARG A 133 18.03 -7.26 8.43
CA ARG A 133 19.39 -7.15 7.88
C ARG A 133 19.52 -6.11 6.78
N ALA A 134 18.51 -5.27 6.60
CA ALA A 134 18.50 -4.23 5.57
C ALA A 134 19.72 -3.29 5.74
N ALA A 135 20.51 -3.14 4.66
CA ALA A 135 21.65 -2.22 4.63
C ALA A 135 21.23 -0.76 4.38
N PHE A 136 19.95 -0.47 4.33
CA PHE A 136 19.37 0.85 4.10
C PHE A 136 18.25 1.13 5.11
N ASP A 137 17.91 2.40 5.26
CA ASP A 137 16.83 2.83 6.16
C ASP A 137 15.46 2.60 5.51
N ILE A 138 14.68 1.71 6.10
CA ILE A 138 13.29 1.44 5.70
C ILE A 138 12.40 2.52 6.33
N PRO A 139 11.53 3.20 5.54
CA PRO A 139 10.58 4.17 6.06
C PRO A 139 9.70 3.57 7.18
N GLY A 140 9.39 4.38 8.20
CA GLY A 140 8.69 3.90 9.40
C GLY A 140 7.34 3.25 9.09
N GLU A 141 6.56 3.86 8.20
CA GLU A 141 5.27 3.32 7.73
C GLU A 141 5.42 1.96 7.03
N GLN A 142 6.49 1.79 6.23
CA GLN A 142 6.75 0.52 5.55
C GLN A 142 7.29 -0.56 6.51
N ARG A 143 8.02 -0.15 7.55
CA ARG A 143 8.45 -1.07 8.60
C ARG A 143 7.26 -1.68 9.34
N GLU A 144 6.25 -0.87 9.65
CA GLU A 144 4.99 -1.35 10.24
C GLU A 144 4.31 -2.40 9.34
N PHE A 145 4.25 -2.16 8.02
CA PHE A 145 3.67 -3.11 7.07
C PHE A 145 4.41 -4.44 7.04
N LEU A 146 5.74 -4.39 7.07
CA LEU A 146 6.59 -5.59 7.12
C LEU A 146 6.40 -6.37 8.41
N GLU A 147 6.33 -5.71 9.56
CA GLU A 147 6.08 -6.37 10.85
C GLU A 147 4.73 -7.11 10.88
N VAL A 148 3.68 -6.49 10.33
CA VAL A 148 2.37 -7.15 10.20
C VAL A 148 2.45 -8.34 9.24
N ALA A 149 3.12 -8.17 8.10
CA ALA A 149 3.28 -9.25 7.13
C ALA A 149 4.06 -10.44 7.71
N MET A 150 5.17 -10.19 8.42
CA MET A 150 5.96 -11.24 9.08
C MET A 150 5.13 -12.03 10.09
N LYS A 151 4.31 -11.37 10.90
CA LYS A 151 3.40 -12.05 11.85
C LYS A 151 2.40 -12.94 11.13
N ILE A 152 1.83 -12.46 10.02
CA ILE A 152 0.85 -13.23 9.24
C ILE A 152 1.50 -14.44 8.58
N THR A 153 2.70 -14.28 8.02
CA THR A 153 3.40 -15.37 7.32
C THR A 153 3.94 -16.42 8.29
N GLN A 154 4.45 -16.01 9.46
CA GLN A 154 4.87 -16.94 10.52
C GLN A 154 3.70 -17.71 11.11
N TRP A 155 2.53 -17.06 11.31
CA TRP A 155 1.35 -17.71 11.86
C TRP A 155 0.71 -18.69 10.90
N ARG A 156 0.82 -18.47 9.60
CA ARG A 156 0.26 -19.36 8.58
C ARG A 156 1.18 -20.53 8.23
N GLY A 157 2.38 -20.68 8.86
CA GLY A 157 3.27 -21.85 8.81
C GLY A 157 3.41 -22.63 7.48
N ASP A 158 2.50 -22.39 6.56
CA ASP A 158 2.41 -23.01 5.26
C ASP A 158 1.71 -22.07 4.27
N PHE A 159 2.50 -21.40 3.42
CA PHE A 159 1.99 -21.05 2.09
C PHE A 159 2.10 -22.24 1.15
N GLN A 160 2.01 -23.47 1.70
CA GLN A 160 1.89 -24.68 0.93
C GLN A 160 0.43 -24.97 0.69
N ASP A 161 0.10 -25.00 -0.59
CA ASP A 161 -1.01 -25.71 -1.19
C ASP A 161 -2.42 -25.43 -0.66
N GLY A 162 -3.01 -24.37 -1.17
CA GLY A 162 -4.44 -24.40 -1.37
C GLY A 162 -4.69 -25.33 -2.59
N PRO A 163 -5.61 -26.31 -2.50
CA PRO A 163 -5.88 -27.19 -3.61
C PRO A 163 -6.41 -26.41 -4.80
N ASP A 164 -5.79 -26.63 -5.95
CA ASP A 164 -6.42 -26.39 -7.24
C ASP A 164 -7.70 -27.21 -7.32
N SER A 165 -8.82 -26.56 -7.37
CA SER A 165 -10.08 -27.13 -7.86
C SER A 165 -10.91 -26.07 -8.55
#